data_5c032a5caa03ad4ace558da6b4096357
#
_entry.id   5c032a5caa03ad4ace558da6b4096357
#
_cell.length_a   1.000
_cell.length_b   1.000
_cell.length_c   1.000
_cell.angle_alpha   90.00
_cell.angle_beta   90.00
_cell.angle_gamma   90.00
#
_symmetry.space_group_name_H-M   'P 1'
#
loop_
_entity.id
_entity.type
_entity.pdbx_description
1 polymer ?
#
loop_
_entity_poly.entity_id
_entity_poly.type
_entity_poly.pdbx_seq_one_letter_code
_entity_poly.pdbx_strand_id
1 'polypeptide(L)'
;MTDFFKQKVTIYNDIPSDGVNARRFHRFVIDLCKIQKGIMQNADGTIEKVPNAIMIETKDVEHYKSQLEYALLPADEKDKYFTANVNDFVVLAEVDDVVTTSREFQELQSKYKNNGFSVTAVNEYIHGMAVDNVQIIHA
;
A
#
# COMPACT_ATOMS: atom_id res chain seq x y z
N MET A 1 21.10 -12.23 2.55
CA MET A 1 20.97 -12.08 3.97
C MET A 1 19.87 -11.14 4.42
N THR A 2 19.56 -10.14 3.66
CA THR A 2 18.51 -9.20 4.00
C THR A 2 17.15 -9.58 3.44
N ASP A 3 17.02 -10.72 2.79
CA ASP A 3 15.79 -11.12 2.13
C ASP A 3 14.64 -11.34 3.11
N PHE A 4 14.97 -11.66 4.36
CA PHE A 4 13.94 -11.84 5.38
C PHE A 4 13.22 -10.53 5.74
N PHE A 5 13.75 -9.39 5.35
CA PHE A 5 13.07 -8.10 5.50
C PHE A 5 12.14 -7.78 4.34
N LYS A 6 12.22 -8.57 3.26
CA LYS A 6 11.41 -8.33 2.08
C LYS A 6 10.28 -9.33 2.05
N GLN A 7 9.06 -8.83 1.97
CA GLN A 7 7.86 -9.64 1.99
C GLN A 7 6.89 -9.16 0.93
N LYS A 8 6.00 -10.07 0.54
CA LYS A 8 4.86 -9.69 -0.30
C LYS A 8 3.82 -9.03 0.57
N VAL A 9 3.22 -7.97 0.05
CA VAL A 9 2.08 -7.32 0.66
C VAL A 9 0.99 -7.14 -0.38
N THR A 10 -0.25 -6.97 0.06
CA THR A 10 -1.36 -6.69 -0.82
C THR A 10 -1.89 -5.31 -0.50
N ILE A 11 -1.97 -4.44 -1.50
CA ILE A 11 -2.56 -3.12 -1.33
C ILE A 11 -3.93 -3.11 -2.00
N TYR A 12 -4.90 -2.49 -1.32
CA TYR A 12 -6.23 -2.27 -1.85
C TYR A 12 -6.41 -0.77 -2.06
N ASN A 13 -6.44 -0.36 -3.31
CA ASN A 13 -6.64 1.03 -3.67
C ASN A 13 -8.13 1.33 -3.71
N ASP A 14 -8.54 2.35 -2.96
CA ASP A 14 -9.90 2.86 -2.99
C ASP A 14 -9.97 3.92 -4.08
N ILE A 15 -10.56 3.58 -5.22
CA ILE A 15 -10.65 4.45 -6.38
C ILE A 15 -12.04 5.06 -6.40
N PRO A 16 -12.16 6.38 -6.14
CA PRO A 16 -13.46 7.03 -6.07
C PRO A 16 -14.15 7.09 -7.43
N SER A 17 -15.47 7.25 -7.41
CA SER A 17 -16.25 7.48 -8.62
C SER A 17 -15.79 8.80 -9.28
N ASP A 18 -15.68 8.76 -10.61
CA ASP A 18 -15.30 9.93 -11.40
C ASP A 18 -16.48 10.51 -12.19
N GLY A 19 -17.71 10.04 -11.89
CA GLY A 19 -18.91 10.46 -12.60
C GLY A 19 -19.21 9.62 -13.84
N VAL A 20 -18.23 8.89 -14.35
CA VAL A 20 -18.38 7.96 -15.48
C VAL A 20 -18.27 6.54 -14.99
N ASN A 21 -17.26 6.27 -14.16
CA ASN A 21 -17.02 4.95 -13.59
C ASN A 21 -17.40 4.98 -12.11
N ALA A 22 -18.01 3.90 -11.62
CA ALA A 22 -18.37 3.75 -10.22
C ALA A 22 -17.10 3.57 -9.37
N ARG A 23 -17.25 3.87 -8.08
CA ARG A 23 -16.19 3.60 -7.09
C ARG A 23 -15.81 2.12 -7.16
N ARG A 24 -14.51 1.86 -7.11
CA ARG A 24 -14.00 0.49 -7.15
C ARG A 24 -12.80 0.35 -6.24
N PHE A 25 -12.46 -0.90 -5.93
CA PHE A 25 -11.33 -1.23 -5.08
C PHE A 25 -10.38 -2.10 -5.89
N HIS A 26 -9.17 -1.61 -6.09
CA HIS A 26 -8.16 -2.29 -6.89
C HIS A 26 -7.20 -3.03 -5.96
N ARG A 27 -7.11 -4.34 -6.14
CA ARG A 27 -6.18 -5.20 -5.40
C ARG A 27 -4.91 -5.38 -6.21
N PHE A 28 -3.76 -5.19 -5.57
CA PHE A 28 -2.47 -5.41 -6.21
C PHE A 28 -1.49 -6.04 -5.21
N VAL A 29 -0.77 -7.08 -5.64
CA VAL A 29 0.25 -7.73 -4.82
C VAL A 29 1.60 -7.12 -5.16
N ILE A 30 2.27 -6.58 -4.14
CA ILE A 30 3.62 -6.03 -4.27
C ILE A 30 4.58 -7.14 -3.85
N ASP A 31 5.45 -7.57 -4.76
CA ASP A 31 6.25 -8.78 -4.56
C ASP A 31 7.31 -8.63 -3.48
N LEU A 32 7.99 -7.50 -3.44
CA LEU A 32 9.09 -7.32 -2.49
C LEU A 32 9.05 -5.91 -1.90
N CYS A 33 8.80 -5.82 -0.62
CA CYS A 33 8.90 -4.56 0.08
C CYS A 33 9.47 -4.77 1.48
N LYS A 34 10.01 -3.71 2.05
CA LYS A 34 10.45 -3.71 3.44
C LYS A 34 9.29 -3.31 4.32
N ILE A 35 9.12 -4.00 5.43
CA ILE A 35 8.02 -3.75 6.35
C ILE A 35 8.57 -3.26 7.67
N GLN A 36 8.00 -2.15 8.17
CA GLN A 36 8.20 -1.67 9.52
C GLN A 36 6.90 -1.84 10.28
N LYS A 37 6.92 -2.63 11.35
CA LYS A 37 5.75 -2.77 12.22
C LYS A 37 5.79 -1.74 13.34
N GLY A 38 4.64 -1.32 13.80
CA GLY A 38 4.45 -0.19 14.67
C GLY A 38 4.82 -0.37 16.13
N ILE A 39 5.78 -1.23 16.47
CA ILE A 39 6.22 -1.45 17.85
C ILE A 39 7.74 -1.43 17.92
N MET A 40 8.27 -0.62 18.83
CA MET A 40 9.69 -0.56 19.09
C MET A 40 9.94 -0.68 20.59
N GLN A 41 10.95 -1.48 20.99
CA GLN A 41 11.37 -1.60 22.37
C GLN A 41 12.57 -0.70 22.62
N ASN A 42 12.45 0.17 23.63
CA ASN A 42 13.53 1.06 24.01
C ASN A 42 14.57 0.34 24.89
N ALA A 43 15.72 0.95 25.06
CA ALA A 43 16.82 0.38 25.84
C ALA A 43 16.44 0.17 27.32
N ASP A 44 15.51 0.95 27.84
CA ASP A 44 15.04 0.84 29.24
C ASP A 44 13.92 -0.20 29.42
N GLY A 45 13.58 -0.94 28.36
CA GLY A 45 12.54 -1.96 28.40
C GLY A 45 11.15 -1.46 28.09
N THR A 46 10.94 -0.17 27.91
CA THR A 46 9.64 0.36 27.55
C THR A 46 9.31 0.07 26.08
N ILE A 47 8.01 -0.04 25.77
CA ILE A 47 7.51 -0.28 24.43
C ILE A 47 6.87 1.00 23.92
N GLU A 48 7.27 1.38 22.72
CA GLU A 48 6.82 2.60 22.07
C GLU A 48 6.18 2.25 20.73
N LYS A 49 5.07 2.93 20.39
CA LYS A 49 4.46 2.76 19.08
C LYS A 49 5.20 3.62 18.07
N VAL A 50 5.56 3.01 16.95
CA VAL A 50 6.12 3.70 15.79
C VAL A 50 5.18 3.51 14.62
N PRO A 51 5.24 4.35 13.57
CA PRO A 51 4.38 4.18 12.41
C PRO A 51 4.57 2.82 11.75
N ASN A 52 3.47 2.20 11.32
CA ASN A 52 3.53 1.07 10.38
C ASN A 52 3.91 1.63 9.03
N ALA A 53 4.82 0.97 8.33
CA ALA A 53 5.25 1.45 7.02
C ALA A 53 5.70 0.29 6.14
N ILE A 54 5.53 0.46 4.84
CA ILE A 54 6.21 -0.38 3.86
C ILE A 54 7.04 0.53 2.98
N MET A 55 8.18 0.01 2.53
CA MET A 55 9.05 0.71 1.59
C MET A 55 9.21 -0.14 0.34
N ILE A 56 8.87 0.43 -0.79
CA ILE A 56 8.94 -0.22 -2.10
C ILE A 56 10.14 0.36 -2.84
N GLU A 57 11.06 -0.51 -3.25
CA GLU A 57 12.30 -0.11 -3.90
C GLU A 57 12.35 -0.57 -5.35
N THR A 58 13.14 0.15 -6.10
CA THR A 58 13.57 -0.04 -7.50
C THR A 58 12.73 -0.93 -8.41
N LYS A 59 12.79 -2.27 -8.29
CA LYS A 59 12.12 -3.15 -9.25
C LYS A 59 10.61 -3.12 -9.12
N ASP A 60 10.12 -3.10 -7.88
CA ASP A 60 8.69 -3.10 -7.65
C ASP A 60 8.09 -1.72 -7.85
N VAL A 61 8.92 -0.68 -7.75
CA VAL A 61 8.46 0.69 -7.98
C VAL A 61 8.06 0.94 -9.43
N GLU A 62 8.53 0.12 -10.37
CA GLU A 62 8.13 0.26 -11.77
C GLU A 62 6.63 0.04 -12.00
N HIS A 63 5.97 -0.69 -11.08
CA HIS A 63 4.53 -0.89 -11.13
C HIS A 63 3.76 0.18 -10.38
N TYR A 64 4.46 1.10 -9.72
CA TYR A 64 3.84 2.19 -9.00
C TYR A 64 3.64 3.39 -9.93
N LYS A 65 2.44 3.99 -9.84
CA LYS A 65 2.12 5.25 -10.49
C LYS A 65 1.60 6.22 -9.44
N SER A 66 1.99 7.49 -9.55
CA SER A 66 1.42 8.53 -8.71
C SER A 66 -0.09 8.58 -8.93
N GLN A 67 -0.82 9.24 -8.02
CA GLN A 67 -2.28 9.35 -8.13
C GLN A 67 -2.71 9.90 -9.47
N LEU A 68 -2.05 10.96 -9.92
CA LEU A 68 -2.39 11.60 -11.19
C LEU A 68 -2.10 10.69 -12.37
N GLU A 69 -0.91 10.08 -12.39
CA GLU A 69 -0.52 9.17 -13.46
C GLU A 69 -1.45 7.97 -13.53
N TYR A 70 -1.81 7.41 -12.37
CA TYR A 70 -2.71 6.27 -12.32
C TYR A 70 -4.10 6.62 -12.86
N ALA A 71 -4.60 7.80 -12.50
CA ALA A 71 -5.91 8.27 -12.96
C ALA A 71 -5.96 8.44 -14.48
N LEU A 72 -4.84 8.77 -15.10
CA LEU A 72 -4.74 8.98 -16.55
C LEU A 72 -4.52 7.69 -17.33
N LEU A 73 -4.29 6.56 -16.67
CA LEU A 73 -4.10 5.29 -17.37
C LEU A 73 -5.40 4.83 -18.02
N PRO A 74 -5.32 4.20 -19.22
CA PRO A 74 -6.48 3.50 -19.79
C PRO A 74 -6.99 2.42 -18.85
N ALA A 75 -8.28 2.14 -18.89
CA ALA A 75 -8.90 1.16 -17.98
C ALA A 75 -8.23 -0.23 -18.06
N ASP A 76 -7.82 -0.64 -19.26
CA ASP A 76 -7.17 -1.93 -19.48
C ASP A 76 -5.72 -1.98 -18.99
N GLU A 77 -5.12 -0.82 -18.70
CA GLU A 77 -3.75 -0.74 -18.17
C GLU A 77 -3.72 -0.68 -16.64
N LYS A 78 -4.80 -0.25 -16.00
CA LYS A 78 -4.83 -0.02 -14.56
C LYS A 78 -4.54 -1.26 -13.72
N ASP A 79 -4.87 -2.44 -14.23
CA ASP A 79 -4.63 -3.68 -13.50
C ASP A 79 -3.14 -4.08 -13.44
N LYS A 80 -2.33 -3.50 -14.29
CA LYS A 80 -0.88 -3.77 -14.32
C LYS A 80 -0.09 -2.91 -13.36
N TYR A 81 -0.73 -1.90 -12.78
CA TYR A 81 -0.09 -0.91 -11.93
C TYR A 81 -0.88 -0.72 -10.65
N PHE A 82 -0.28 -0.06 -9.69
CA PHE A 82 -0.96 0.35 -8.47
C PHE A 82 -0.57 1.78 -8.11
N THR A 83 -1.35 2.36 -7.24
CA THR A 83 -1.04 3.66 -6.66
C THR A 83 -1.19 3.54 -5.14
N ALA A 84 -0.96 4.61 -4.43
CA ALA A 84 -1.18 4.65 -2.99
C ALA A 84 -1.76 6.01 -2.62
N ASN A 85 -2.87 5.97 -1.92
CA ASN A 85 -3.57 7.16 -1.47
C ASN A 85 -3.91 7.03 0.00
N VAL A 86 -4.10 8.17 0.65
CA VAL A 86 -4.66 8.18 2.00
C VAL A 86 -6.01 7.46 1.97
N ASN A 87 -6.26 6.62 2.98
CA ASN A 87 -7.42 5.75 3.12
C ASN A 87 -7.38 4.44 2.34
N ASP A 88 -6.34 4.18 1.56
CA ASP A 88 -6.11 2.85 1.03
C ASP A 88 -5.76 1.90 2.18
N PHE A 89 -5.80 0.60 1.94
CA PHE A 89 -5.49 -0.39 2.96
C PHE A 89 -4.40 -1.34 2.48
N VAL A 90 -3.44 -1.61 3.36
CA VAL A 90 -2.33 -2.53 3.08
C VAL A 90 -2.44 -3.72 4.00
N VAL A 91 -2.42 -4.93 3.43
CA VAL A 91 -2.32 -6.18 4.18
C VAL A 91 -0.88 -6.67 4.09
N LEU A 92 -0.27 -6.99 5.23
CA LEU A 92 1.14 -7.38 5.31
C LEU A 92 1.34 -8.85 4.95
N ALA A 93 0.65 -9.30 3.90
CA ALA A 93 0.74 -10.65 3.35
C ALA A 93 0.10 -10.66 1.96
N GLU A 94 0.35 -11.70 1.19
CA GLU A 94 -0.39 -11.92 -0.05
C GLU A 94 -1.73 -12.57 0.29
N VAL A 95 -2.83 -11.89 -0.02
CA VAL A 95 -4.19 -12.38 0.26
C VAL A 95 -5.05 -12.27 -1.00
N ASP A 96 -6.05 -13.13 -1.11
CA ASP A 96 -6.89 -13.24 -2.30
C ASP A 96 -8.27 -12.59 -2.15
N ASP A 97 -8.52 -11.95 -1.02
CA ASP A 97 -9.84 -11.36 -0.74
C ASP A 97 -10.22 -10.38 -1.85
N VAL A 98 -11.45 -10.52 -2.35
CA VAL A 98 -12.00 -9.64 -3.37
C VAL A 98 -12.90 -8.62 -2.69
N VAL A 99 -12.68 -7.34 -3.02
CA VAL A 99 -13.46 -6.24 -2.47
C VAL A 99 -14.11 -5.49 -3.61
N THR A 100 -15.43 -5.40 -3.59
CA THR A 100 -16.19 -4.69 -4.61
C THR A 100 -17.09 -3.60 -4.04
N THR A 101 -17.36 -3.63 -2.74
CA THR A 101 -18.22 -2.65 -2.06
C THR A 101 -17.52 -2.03 -0.88
N SER A 102 -18.01 -0.87 -0.43
CA SER A 102 -17.48 -0.20 0.76
C SER A 102 -17.62 -1.07 2.01
N ARG A 103 -18.70 -1.84 2.09
CA ARG A 103 -18.92 -2.76 3.22
C ARG A 103 -17.87 -3.85 3.24
N GLU A 104 -17.58 -4.44 2.07
CA GLU A 104 -16.54 -5.47 1.95
C GLU A 104 -15.18 -4.91 2.30
N PHE A 105 -14.93 -3.65 1.95
CA PHE A 105 -13.68 -2.97 2.30
C PHE A 105 -13.54 -2.80 3.82
N GLN A 106 -14.61 -2.42 4.49
CA GLN A 106 -14.62 -2.31 5.96
C GLN A 106 -14.43 -3.68 6.62
N GLU A 107 -15.04 -4.72 6.07
CA GLU A 107 -14.87 -6.09 6.55
C GLU A 107 -13.42 -6.55 6.39
N LEU A 108 -12.79 -6.23 5.27
CA LEU A 108 -11.38 -6.52 5.02
C LEU A 108 -10.48 -5.84 6.07
N GLN A 109 -10.74 -4.57 6.34
CA GLN A 109 -9.96 -3.82 7.34
C GLN A 109 -10.10 -4.43 8.73
N SER A 110 -11.28 -4.90 9.09
CA SER A 110 -11.51 -5.56 10.38
C SER A 110 -10.83 -6.92 10.43
N LYS A 111 -10.89 -7.68 9.34
CA LYS A 111 -10.29 -9.01 9.25
C LYS A 111 -8.77 -8.97 9.42
N TYR A 112 -8.13 -7.99 8.82
CA TYR A 112 -6.66 -7.88 8.81
C TYR A 112 -6.12 -6.77 9.70
N LYS A 113 -6.88 -6.32 10.69
CA LYS A 113 -6.46 -5.18 11.52
C LYS A 113 -5.14 -5.40 12.27
N ASN A 114 -4.78 -6.66 12.55
CA ASN A 114 -3.54 -6.99 13.24
C ASN A 114 -2.38 -7.23 12.28
N ASN A 115 -2.67 -7.39 10.98
CA ASN A 115 -1.67 -7.67 9.95
C ASN A 115 -1.85 -6.73 8.77
N GLY A 116 -2.33 -5.54 9.02
CA GLY A 116 -2.54 -4.54 7.99
C GLY A 116 -2.70 -3.15 8.58
N PHE A 117 -2.79 -2.16 7.72
CA PHE A 117 -3.00 -0.78 8.16
C PHE A 117 -3.66 0.07 7.06
N SER A 118 -4.40 1.09 7.51
CA SER A 118 -4.92 2.12 6.61
C SER A 118 -3.83 3.14 6.33
N VAL A 119 -3.71 3.55 5.09
CA VAL A 119 -2.68 4.50 4.67
C VAL A 119 -3.05 5.91 5.16
N THR A 120 -2.12 6.56 5.85
CA THR A 120 -2.29 7.95 6.30
C THR A 120 -1.32 8.89 5.61
N ALA A 121 -0.24 8.38 5.03
CA ALA A 121 0.75 9.21 4.32
C ALA A 121 1.46 8.37 3.26
N VAL A 122 1.83 9.02 2.18
CA VAL A 122 2.62 8.43 1.10
C VAL A 122 3.77 9.37 0.80
N ASN A 123 5.00 8.87 0.86
CA ASN A 123 6.20 9.64 0.53
C ASN A 123 6.84 9.05 -0.71
N GLU A 124 6.94 9.87 -1.76
CA GLU A 124 7.63 9.50 -2.98
C GLU A 124 9.02 10.11 -2.98
N TYR A 125 10.04 9.29 -3.14
CA TYR A 125 11.42 9.75 -3.26
C TYR A 125 11.82 9.73 -4.72
N ILE A 126 12.04 10.92 -5.26
CA ILE A 126 12.27 11.11 -6.70
C ILE A 126 13.73 11.44 -6.93
N HIS A 127 14.35 10.71 -7.87
CA HIS A 127 15.71 10.97 -8.33
C HIS A 127 15.65 11.29 -9.83
N GLY A 128 15.99 12.52 -10.16
CA GLY A 128 15.80 12.97 -11.53
C GLY A 128 14.31 13.06 -11.89
N MET A 129 13.89 12.33 -12.89
CA MET A 129 12.49 12.30 -13.35
C MET A 129 11.79 11.00 -12.96
N ALA A 130 12.46 10.11 -12.23
CA ALA A 130 11.92 8.80 -11.89
C ALA A 130 11.74 8.67 -10.38
N VAL A 131 10.70 7.95 -9.98
CA VAL A 131 10.49 7.59 -8.58
C VAL A 131 11.49 6.50 -8.21
N ASP A 132 12.30 6.76 -7.19
CA ASP A 132 13.33 5.85 -6.72
C ASP A 132 12.79 4.86 -5.70
N ASN A 133 12.00 5.34 -4.76
CA ASN A 133 11.29 4.49 -3.81
C ASN A 133 10.06 5.20 -3.28
N VAL A 134 9.15 4.41 -2.70
CA VAL A 134 7.89 4.90 -2.15
C VAL A 134 7.72 4.34 -0.74
N GLN A 135 7.39 5.22 0.20
CA GLN A 135 7.02 4.82 1.56
C GLN A 135 5.53 5.01 1.75
N ILE A 136 4.85 3.98 2.23
CA ILE A 136 3.42 3.98 2.52
C ILE A 136 3.28 3.79 4.02
N ILE A 137 2.63 4.72 4.69
CA ILE A 137 2.73 4.88 6.14
C ILE A 137 1.36 4.98 6.79
N HIS A 138 1.24 4.39 7.98
CA HIS A 138 0.18 4.66 8.94
C HIS A 138 0.81 5.22 10.20
N ALA A 139 0.66 6.50 10.40
CA ALA A 139 1.20 7.18 11.58
C ALA A 139 0.16 7.21 12.72
#